data_5b30b3fc7e6f8e0926af65c69a1ddffa
#
_entry.id   5b30b3fc7e6f8e0926af65c69a1ddffa
#
_cell.length_a   1.000
_cell.length_b   1.000
_cell.length_c   1.000
_cell.angle_alpha   90.00
_cell.angle_beta   90.00
_cell.angle_gamma   90.00
#
_symmetry.space_group_name_H-M   'P 1'
#
loop_
_entity.id
_entity.type
_entity.pdbx_description
1 polymer ?
#
loop_
_entity_poly.entity_id
_entity_poly.type
_entity_poly.pdbx_seq_one_letter_code
_entity_poly.pdbx_strand_id
1 'polypeptide(L)'
;MRPGLVRFDSAVGQDGELLVDDIVSELSAVGIVRRDGAARRDIMGNRGGQMGFDEHNQGRFSCMAGKRSHNRDALEATSMRHKEASCKPDKTGTSKAASPFEGERIAKVLARAGVCSRRDAERLIANGRVSVDGEVLTSSALNVTDKNVITVDGEPLQEAEETRVWRYHKPPGTITTARDPKGRPTVFDRMPPGMPRVVSVGRLDYNTEGLLLLTNDGELARYLELPRNEWLRRYRVQVNGHVGPKKLASVANGVIISGVRYGPVKIEIEEGKDDGANHWLSVTIREGKNREVRNIMTHLGLKVLRLVRVEYGPFSLGWLARGSIEEVPPRVLHKSLREFFREKSEQ
;
A
#
# COMPACT_ATOMS: atom_id res chain seq x y z
N MET A 1 -43.23 14.64 13.13
CA MET A 1 -42.34 14.84 14.27
C MET A 1 -40.92 14.92 13.76
N ARG A 2 -40.25 16.07 13.87
CA ARG A 2 -38.87 16.26 13.43
C ARG A 2 -37.93 15.88 14.57
N PRO A 3 -36.81 15.16 14.37
CA PRO A 3 -35.83 14.88 15.42
C PRO A 3 -35.01 16.14 15.71
N GLY A 4 -34.91 16.48 17.00
CA GLY A 4 -34.22 17.64 17.52
C GLY A 4 -32.71 17.57 17.35
N LEU A 5 -32.13 18.71 17.02
CA LEU A 5 -30.70 18.98 16.99
C LEU A 5 -30.17 18.98 18.43
N VAL A 6 -29.27 18.07 18.75
CA VAL A 6 -28.49 18.14 20.01
C VAL A 6 -27.26 19.00 19.74
N ARG A 7 -27.17 20.14 20.43
CA ARG A 7 -25.98 20.99 20.47
C ARG A 7 -25.00 20.41 21.48
N PHE A 8 -23.76 20.20 21.04
CA PHE A 8 -22.65 19.90 21.94
C PHE A 8 -21.95 21.20 22.29
N ASP A 9 -22.02 21.61 23.55
CA ASP A 9 -21.16 22.63 24.13
C ASP A 9 -19.90 21.97 24.68
N SER A 10 -18.77 22.58 24.33
CA SER A 10 -17.42 22.07 24.56
C SER A 10 -17.03 22.14 26.05
N ALA A 11 -16.63 21.05 26.65
CA ALA A 11 -15.79 21.01 27.83
C ALA A 11 -14.36 20.65 27.45
N VAL A 12 -13.46 21.61 27.36
CA VAL A 12 -12.02 21.43 27.20
C VAL A 12 -11.38 21.63 28.56
N GLY A 13 -10.81 20.56 29.10
CA GLY A 13 -9.93 20.59 30.25
C GLY A 13 -8.58 21.23 29.94
N GLN A 14 -7.94 21.85 30.89
CA GLN A 14 -6.73 22.66 30.76
C GLN A 14 -5.45 21.87 30.32
N ASP A 15 -5.49 20.55 30.20
CA ASP A 15 -4.29 19.73 29.92
C ASP A 15 -4.34 18.90 28.63
N GLY A 16 -5.28 19.14 27.74
CA GLY A 16 -5.24 18.64 26.36
C GLY A 16 -5.32 17.13 26.15
N GLU A 17 -5.58 16.32 27.17
CA GLU A 17 -5.83 14.88 27.04
C GLU A 17 -7.33 14.57 27.00
N LEU A 18 -7.78 13.99 25.91
CA LEU A 18 -9.13 13.45 25.76
C LEU A 18 -9.19 12.10 26.51
N LEU A 19 -9.86 12.10 27.65
CA LEU A 19 -10.21 10.89 28.38
C LEU A 19 -11.23 10.08 27.58
N VAL A 20 -10.82 8.94 27.07
CA VAL A 20 -11.63 8.02 26.26
C VAL A 20 -12.79 7.41 27.07
N ASP A 21 -12.71 7.42 28.37
CA ASP A 21 -13.69 6.80 29.29
C ASP A 21 -15.00 7.59 29.40
N ASP A 22 -15.00 8.90 29.18
CA ASP A 22 -16.22 9.73 29.24
C ASP A 22 -17.14 9.53 28.02
N ILE A 23 -16.57 9.22 26.85
CA ILE A 23 -17.34 8.96 25.61
C ILE A 23 -18.10 7.63 25.69
N VAL A 24 -17.55 6.64 26.38
CA VAL A 24 -18.18 5.32 26.56
C VAL A 24 -19.36 5.37 27.53
N SER A 25 -19.30 6.27 28.50
CA SER A 25 -20.38 6.47 29.49
C SER A 25 -21.61 7.12 28.85
N GLU A 26 -21.43 8.13 27.99
CA GLU A 26 -22.54 8.81 27.33
C GLU A 26 -23.24 8.00 26.24
N LEU A 27 -22.49 7.17 25.52
CA LEU A 27 -23.08 6.28 24.50
C LEU A 27 -23.91 5.14 25.11
N SER A 28 -23.69 4.80 26.37
CA SER A 28 -24.49 3.82 27.12
C SER A 28 -25.85 4.39 27.55
N ALA A 29 -25.94 5.70 27.78
CA ALA A 29 -27.17 6.37 28.20
C ALA A 29 -28.19 6.56 27.06
N VAL A 30 -27.75 6.50 25.79
CA VAL A 30 -28.60 6.70 24.61
C VAL A 30 -29.10 5.39 23.99
N GLY A 31 -28.87 4.25 24.64
CA GLY A 31 -29.44 2.96 24.23
C GLY A 31 -28.86 2.32 22.96
N ILE A 32 -27.68 2.72 22.53
CA ILE A 32 -27.02 2.22 21.28
C ILE A 32 -26.10 1.03 21.54
N VAL A 33 -25.77 0.74 22.78
CA VAL A 33 -24.95 -0.45 23.16
C VAL A 33 -25.69 -1.27 24.22
N ARG A 34 -26.21 -2.43 23.82
CA ARG A 34 -26.71 -3.44 24.77
C ARG A 34 -25.55 -4.30 25.26
N ARG A 35 -25.30 -4.30 26.55
CA ARG A 35 -24.54 -5.34 27.22
C ARG A 35 -25.45 -6.55 27.36
N ASP A 36 -25.21 -7.62 26.60
CA ASP A 36 -25.74 -8.93 26.89
C ASP A 36 -24.58 -9.90 27.05
N GLY A 37 -24.22 -10.08 28.31
CA GLY A 37 -23.56 -11.29 28.76
C GLY A 37 -24.64 -12.19 29.35
N ALA A 38 -24.90 -13.32 28.70
CA ALA A 38 -25.45 -14.51 29.36
C ALA A 38 -25.28 -15.74 28.48
N ALA A 39 -24.59 -16.69 29.02
CA ALA A 39 -24.49 -18.07 28.53
C ALA A 39 -25.86 -18.76 28.51
N ARG A 40 -26.14 -19.54 27.48
CA ARG A 40 -26.97 -20.74 27.62
C ARG A 40 -26.36 -21.88 26.79
N ARG A 41 -26.01 -22.94 27.54
CA ARG A 41 -25.85 -24.31 27.08
C ARG A 41 -27.23 -24.90 26.80
N ASP A 42 -27.19 -25.89 25.92
CA ASP A 42 -28.05 -27.09 25.78
C ASP A 42 -28.45 -27.21 24.31
N ILE A 43 -28.49 -28.32 23.62
CA ILE A 43 -28.62 -29.76 23.94
C ILE A 43 -28.39 -30.54 22.64
N MET A 44 -27.69 -31.64 22.73
CA MET A 44 -27.73 -32.91 22.03
C MET A 44 -28.56 -33.09 20.74
N GLY A 45 -27.96 -33.73 19.77
CA GLY A 45 -28.64 -34.41 18.66
C GLY A 45 -27.68 -35.30 17.86
N ASN A 46 -27.52 -36.51 18.36
CA ASN A 46 -26.80 -37.65 17.81
C ASN A 46 -27.53 -38.21 16.56
N ARG A 47 -26.78 -38.51 15.47
CA ARG A 47 -27.00 -39.65 14.54
C ARG A 47 -25.82 -39.66 13.55
N GLY A 48 -25.12 -40.58 13.55
CA GLY A 48 -24.58 -41.82 13.11
C GLY A 48 -24.83 -42.11 11.62
N GLY A 49 -23.70 -42.30 10.91
CA GLY A 49 -23.67 -42.73 9.52
C GLY A 49 -22.25 -43.10 9.12
N GLN A 50 -21.88 -44.36 9.40
CA GLN A 50 -20.69 -45.03 8.83
C GLN A 50 -20.97 -45.39 7.37
N MET A 51 -19.92 -45.27 6.55
CA MET A 51 -19.58 -46.06 5.33
C MET A 51 -18.43 -45.29 4.68
N GLY A 52 -17.32 -45.80 4.23
CA GLY A 52 -16.87 -47.15 3.93
C GLY A 52 -15.50 -46.91 3.25
N PHE A 53 -14.55 -47.72 3.61
CA PHE A 53 -13.20 -47.77 3.02
C PHE A 53 -13.28 -48.12 1.54
N ASP A 54 -12.42 -47.50 0.73
CA ASP A 54 -11.79 -48.17 -0.40
C ASP A 54 -10.35 -47.65 -0.61
N GLU A 55 -9.42 -48.55 -0.32
CA GLU A 55 -8.02 -48.54 -0.75
C GLU A 55 -7.96 -48.99 -2.22
N HIS A 56 -7.03 -48.50 -2.94
CA HIS A 56 -6.25 -48.99 -4.06
C HIS A 56 -6.12 -47.97 -5.20
N ASN A 57 -4.98 -47.32 -5.29
CA ASN A 57 -4.21 -47.41 -6.53
C ASN A 57 -2.77 -46.95 -6.34
N GLN A 58 -1.87 -47.93 -6.33
CA GLN A 58 -0.42 -47.75 -6.47
C GLN A 58 -0.11 -47.59 -7.95
N GLY A 59 0.49 -46.48 -8.32
CA GLY A 59 1.08 -46.25 -9.64
C GLY A 59 2.55 -45.89 -9.52
N ARG A 60 3.42 -46.87 -9.57
CA ARG A 60 4.89 -46.73 -9.77
C ARG A 60 5.14 -46.06 -11.12
N PHE A 61 5.96 -45.03 -11.18
CA PHE A 61 6.79 -44.77 -12.34
C PHE A 61 8.21 -44.47 -11.95
N SER A 62 9.07 -45.21 -12.65
CA SER A 62 10.46 -45.49 -12.55
C SER A 62 11.36 -44.31 -12.91
N CYS A 63 12.54 -44.28 -12.25
CA CYS A 63 13.73 -43.52 -12.60
C CYS A 63 14.20 -43.77 -14.03
N MET A 64 14.66 -42.72 -14.71
CA MET A 64 15.73 -42.83 -15.68
C MET A 64 16.77 -41.73 -15.46
N ALA A 65 17.94 -42.20 -15.03
CA ALA A 65 19.18 -41.44 -14.98
C ALA A 65 19.79 -41.41 -16.39
N GLY A 66 20.17 -40.24 -16.85
CA GLY A 66 20.97 -40.02 -18.05
C GLY A 66 22.27 -39.32 -17.72
N LYS A 67 23.34 -40.09 -17.58
CA LYS A 67 24.73 -39.61 -17.56
C LYS A 67 25.20 -39.32 -18.98
N ARG A 68 25.95 -38.24 -19.19
CA ARG A 68 27.07 -38.08 -20.16
C ARG A 68 27.69 -36.73 -19.88
N SER A 69 28.87 -36.68 -19.50
CA SER A 69 30.27 -36.96 -19.90
C SER A 69 30.98 -35.67 -20.33
N HIS A 70 32.05 -35.45 -19.62
CA HIS A 70 33.21 -34.56 -19.84
C HIS A 70 33.57 -34.29 -21.31
N ASN A 71 33.97 -33.05 -21.59
CA ASN A 71 35.13 -32.82 -22.41
C ASN A 71 35.91 -31.59 -21.89
N ARG A 72 37.15 -31.85 -21.54
CA ARG A 72 38.26 -30.92 -21.35
C ARG A 72 39.03 -30.82 -22.68
N ASP A 73 39.75 -29.71 -22.77
CA ASP A 73 40.93 -29.40 -23.62
C ASP A 73 40.61 -28.30 -24.64
N ALA A 74 41.42 -27.33 -24.90
CA ALA A 74 42.76 -26.93 -24.56
C ALA A 74 42.99 -25.49 -25.06
N LEU A 75 43.77 -24.76 -24.34
CA LEU A 75 44.79 -23.80 -24.72
C LEU A 75 44.84 -23.28 -26.16
N GLU A 76 44.84 -21.94 -26.36
CA GLU A 76 46.00 -21.27 -26.93
C GLU A 76 45.92 -19.74 -26.80
N ALA A 77 47.02 -19.21 -26.30
CA ALA A 77 47.32 -17.79 -26.20
C ALA A 77 47.81 -17.26 -27.55
N THR A 78 47.34 -16.10 -27.98
CA THR A 78 48.07 -15.28 -28.95
C THR A 78 48.02 -13.82 -28.57
N SER A 79 49.18 -13.35 -28.16
CA SER A 79 49.59 -11.95 -27.98
C SER A 79 49.64 -11.26 -29.36
N MET A 80 49.13 -10.04 -29.51
CA MET A 80 49.81 -8.99 -30.29
C MET A 80 49.14 -7.61 -30.15
N ARG A 81 49.95 -6.72 -29.50
CA ARG A 81 50.31 -5.34 -29.88
C ARG A 81 49.28 -4.25 -30.09
N HIS A 82 49.46 -3.30 -29.22
CA HIS A 82 49.29 -1.85 -29.30
C HIS A 82 49.03 -1.22 -30.69
N LYS A 83 47.99 -0.41 -30.73
CA LYS A 83 48.10 0.91 -31.40
C LYS A 83 47.28 1.92 -30.58
N GLU A 84 48.01 2.81 -29.90
CA GLU A 84 47.49 4.04 -29.35
C GLU A 84 47.04 4.91 -30.53
N ALA A 85 45.77 5.30 -30.51
CA ALA A 85 45.28 6.41 -31.29
C ALA A 85 44.79 7.49 -30.29
N SER A 86 45.61 8.48 -30.11
CA SER A 86 45.30 9.71 -29.38
C SER A 86 44.17 10.44 -30.10
N CYS A 87 42.98 10.49 -29.50
CA CYS A 87 41.92 11.39 -29.90
C CYS A 87 41.80 12.47 -28.82
N LYS A 88 42.14 13.69 -29.17
CA LYS A 88 42.02 14.87 -28.35
C LYS A 88 40.56 15.14 -28.05
N PRO A 89 40.16 15.56 -26.83
CA PRO A 89 38.79 15.95 -26.57
C PRO A 89 38.58 17.38 -27.13
N ASP A 90 37.66 17.48 -28.10
CA ASP A 90 37.09 18.77 -28.50
C ASP A 90 36.23 19.31 -27.37
N LYS A 91 36.73 20.32 -26.71
CA LYS A 91 35.99 21.19 -25.80
C LYS A 91 35.30 22.26 -26.62
N THR A 92 34.06 22.08 -26.98
CA THR A 92 33.10 23.20 -27.14
C THR A 92 31.68 22.61 -27.26
N GLY A 93 31.07 22.40 -26.13
CA GLY A 93 29.65 22.15 -25.97
C GLY A 93 29.25 22.80 -24.66
N THR A 94 29.09 24.11 -24.66
CA THR A 94 28.39 24.83 -23.60
C THR A 94 27.03 24.18 -23.41
N SER A 95 26.90 23.31 -22.40
CA SER A 95 25.61 22.90 -21.90
C SER A 95 24.90 24.15 -21.40
N LYS A 96 24.03 24.72 -22.22
CA LYS A 96 22.99 25.64 -21.78
C LYS A 96 22.34 24.99 -20.57
N ALA A 97 22.57 25.56 -19.37
CA ALA A 97 21.80 25.24 -18.18
C ALA A 97 20.32 25.39 -18.61
N ALA A 98 19.61 24.26 -18.66
CA ALA A 98 18.19 24.26 -18.93
C ALA A 98 17.56 25.12 -17.82
N SER A 99 16.94 26.24 -18.21
CA SER A 99 16.06 27.01 -17.34
C SER A 99 15.10 26.03 -16.66
N PRO A 100 14.75 26.24 -15.38
CA PRO A 100 13.76 25.38 -14.74
C PRO A 100 12.52 25.40 -15.61
N PHE A 101 12.15 24.23 -16.16
CA PHE A 101 10.98 24.10 -17.00
C PHE A 101 9.76 24.44 -16.16
N GLU A 102 9.15 25.60 -16.41
CA GLU A 102 7.89 25.97 -15.78
C GLU A 102 6.80 24.98 -16.23
N GLY A 103 5.91 24.62 -15.30
CA GLY A 103 4.76 23.77 -15.56
C GLY A 103 4.96 22.28 -15.23
N GLU A 104 3.91 21.51 -15.43
CA GLU A 104 3.82 20.09 -15.17
C GLU A 104 3.82 19.26 -16.45
N ARG A 105 4.35 18.04 -16.39
CA ARG A 105 4.26 17.08 -17.50
C ARG A 105 2.81 16.83 -17.87
N ILE A 106 2.46 16.99 -19.15
CA ILE A 106 1.11 16.80 -19.69
C ILE A 106 0.48 15.46 -19.25
N ALA A 107 1.25 14.36 -19.23
CA ALA A 107 0.76 13.06 -18.77
C ALA A 107 0.41 13.05 -17.27
N LYS A 108 1.02 13.93 -16.45
CA LYS A 108 0.68 14.10 -15.04
C LYS A 108 -0.64 14.88 -14.90
N VAL A 109 -0.81 15.92 -15.68
CA VAL A 109 -2.03 16.76 -15.71
C VAL A 109 -3.25 15.92 -16.13
N LEU A 110 -3.16 15.16 -17.23
CA LEU A 110 -4.22 14.25 -17.67
C LEU A 110 -4.59 13.20 -16.61
N ALA A 111 -3.57 12.65 -15.94
CA ALA A 111 -3.82 11.69 -14.87
C ALA A 111 -4.44 12.33 -13.63
N ARG A 112 -4.09 13.58 -13.30
CA ARG A 112 -4.66 14.34 -12.17
C ARG A 112 -6.12 14.73 -12.44
N ALA A 113 -6.44 15.08 -13.67
CA ALA A 113 -7.82 15.34 -14.12
C ALA A 113 -8.69 14.07 -14.22
N GLY A 114 -8.16 12.89 -13.86
CA GLY A 114 -8.94 11.67 -13.80
C GLY A 114 -9.12 10.92 -15.13
N VAL A 115 -8.62 11.46 -16.26
CA VAL A 115 -8.83 10.87 -17.59
C VAL A 115 -8.29 9.44 -17.68
N CYS A 116 -7.02 9.23 -17.27
CA CYS A 116 -6.39 7.91 -17.40
C CYS A 116 -5.12 7.79 -16.52
N SER A 117 -4.37 6.67 -16.59
CA SER A 117 -3.06 6.58 -15.94
C SER A 117 -2.01 7.39 -16.72
N ARG A 118 -0.91 7.80 -16.08
CA ARG A 118 0.20 8.48 -16.78
C ARG A 118 0.68 7.71 -18.03
N ARG A 119 0.80 6.38 -17.93
CA ARG A 119 1.18 5.52 -19.06
C ARG A 119 0.13 5.46 -20.15
N ASP A 120 -1.15 5.47 -19.78
CA ASP A 120 -2.22 5.51 -20.77
C ASP A 120 -2.33 6.91 -21.40
N ALA A 121 -2.04 7.99 -20.64
CA ALA A 121 -1.90 9.35 -21.17
C ALA A 121 -0.80 9.44 -22.23
N GLU A 122 0.37 8.83 -21.97
CA GLU A 122 1.44 8.74 -22.97
C GLU A 122 0.98 8.01 -24.24
N ARG A 123 0.15 6.98 -24.13
CA ARG A 123 -0.44 6.28 -25.29
C ARG A 123 -1.48 7.13 -26.01
N LEU A 124 -2.33 7.88 -25.29
CA LEU A 124 -3.29 8.81 -25.90
C LEU A 124 -2.57 9.88 -26.70
N ILE A 125 -1.49 10.43 -26.15
CA ILE A 125 -0.65 11.42 -26.83
C ILE A 125 0.00 10.83 -28.09
N ALA A 126 0.63 9.65 -27.98
CA ALA A 126 1.25 8.97 -29.10
C ALA A 126 0.25 8.64 -30.23
N ASN A 127 -1.03 8.46 -29.89
CA ASN A 127 -2.12 8.22 -30.85
C ASN A 127 -2.75 9.52 -31.39
N GLY A 128 -2.20 10.71 -31.07
CA GLY A 128 -2.71 11.98 -31.56
C GLY A 128 -4.08 12.39 -30.99
N ARG A 129 -4.49 11.84 -29.85
CA ARG A 129 -5.79 12.10 -29.21
C ARG A 129 -5.79 13.27 -28.24
N VAL A 130 -4.64 13.89 -28.02
CA VAL A 130 -4.46 15.01 -27.11
C VAL A 130 -3.95 16.22 -27.88
N SER A 131 -4.57 17.37 -27.69
CA SER A 131 -4.05 18.63 -28.22
C SER A 131 -3.87 19.67 -27.11
N VAL A 132 -2.95 20.59 -27.32
CA VAL A 132 -2.66 21.72 -26.44
C VAL A 132 -2.66 22.97 -27.27
N ASP A 133 -3.45 23.96 -26.90
CA ASP A 133 -3.63 25.22 -27.60
C ASP A 133 -4.00 25.05 -29.10
N GLY A 134 -4.74 23.97 -29.42
CA GLY A 134 -5.18 23.62 -30.76
C GLY A 134 -4.19 22.76 -31.55
N GLU A 135 -2.97 22.52 -31.06
CA GLU A 135 -1.97 21.69 -31.74
C GLU A 135 -2.00 20.25 -31.19
N VAL A 136 -2.09 19.25 -32.09
CA VAL A 136 -2.08 17.83 -31.72
C VAL A 136 -0.68 17.41 -31.26
N LEU A 137 -0.61 16.83 -30.07
CA LEU A 137 0.65 16.35 -29.50
C LEU A 137 1.01 14.96 -30.02
N THR A 138 2.29 14.79 -30.36
CA THR A 138 2.90 13.49 -30.70
C THR A 138 3.91 13.02 -29.67
N SER A 139 4.29 13.89 -28.71
CA SER A 139 5.28 13.60 -27.66
C SER A 139 4.76 13.99 -26.28
N SER A 140 4.93 13.11 -25.31
CA SER A 140 4.58 13.37 -23.90
C SER A 140 5.63 14.20 -23.15
N ALA A 141 6.68 14.68 -23.85
CA ALA A 141 7.77 15.45 -23.22
C ALA A 141 7.40 16.91 -22.92
N LEU A 142 6.20 17.35 -23.32
CA LEU A 142 5.71 18.70 -23.10
C LEU A 142 5.36 18.93 -21.62
N ASN A 143 5.76 20.09 -21.08
CA ASN A 143 5.23 20.64 -19.85
C ASN A 143 4.15 21.66 -20.18
N VAL A 144 3.10 21.68 -19.39
CA VAL A 144 1.95 22.59 -19.53
C VAL A 144 1.75 23.35 -18.22
N THR A 145 1.20 24.55 -18.35
CA THR A 145 0.80 25.41 -17.23
C THR A 145 -0.71 25.57 -17.24
N ASP A 146 -1.27 26.21 -16.22
CA ASP A 146 -2.72 26.48 -16.12
C ASP A 146 -3.25 27.39 -17.24
N LYS A 147 -2.35 28.03 -18.03
CA LYS A 147 -2.71 28.90 -19.16
C LYS A 147 -3.00 28.12 -20.43
N ASN A 148 -2.55 26.87 -20.52
CA ASN A 148 -2.70 26.07 -21.72
C ASN A 148 -4.09 25.43 -21.79
N VAL A 149 -4.72 25.52 -22.94
CA VAL A 149 -5.99 24.84 -23.22
C VAL A 149 -5.69 23.42 -23.70
N ILE A 150 -6.07 22.45 -22.88
CA ILE A 150 -5.84 21.03 -23.17
C ILE A 150 -7.16 20.40 -23.61
N THR A 151 -7.13 19.64 -24.70
CA THR A 151 -8.28 18.84 -25.12
C THR A 151 -7.89 17.38 -25.32
N VAL A 152 -8.85 16.49 -25.05
CA VAL A 152 -8.72 15.03 -25.25
C VAL A 152 -9.89 14.60 -26.14
N ASP A 153 -9.60 14.02 -27.30
CA ASP A 153 -10.60 13.66 -28.31
C ASP A 153 -11.48 14.85 -28.75
N GLY A 154 -10.94 16.06 -28.71
CA GLY A 154 -11.66 17.30 -29.04
C GLY A 154 -12.46 17.91 -27.88
N GLU A 155 -12.61 17.21 -26.75
CA GLU A 155 -13.31 17.72 -25.57
C GLU A 155 -12.33 18.41 -24.62
N PRO A 156 -12.69 19.57 -24.03
CA PRO A 156 -11.85 20.26 -23.05
C PRO A 156 -11.57 19.39 -21.83
N LEU A 157 -10.33 19.46 -21.34
CA LEU A 157 -9.93 18.75 -20.11
C LEU A 157 -10.68 19.36 -18.92
N GLN A 158 -11.38 18.52 -18.15
CA GLN A 158 -12.02 18.93 -16.93
C GLN A 158 -10.99 19.28 -15.85
N GLU A 159 -11.32 20.24 -15.01
CA GLU A 159 -10.49 20.57 -13.86
C GLU A 159 -10.32 19.37 -12.93
N ALA A 160 -9.15 19.30 -12.30
CA ALA A 160 -8.89 18.24 -11.34
C ALA A 160 -9.78 18.42 -10.10
N GLU A 161 -10.42 17.34 -9.67
CA GLU A 161 -11.18 17.34 -8.42
C GLU A 161 -10.29 17.68 -7.21
N GLU A 162 -10.89 18.17 -6.15
CA GLU A 162 -10.22 18.35 -4.86
C GLU A 162 -9.57 17.04 -4.39
N THR A 163 -8.50 17.17 -3.61
CA THR A 163 -7.79 16.03 -3.06
C THR A 163 -8.66 15.27 -2.06
N ARG A 164 -8.91 14.00 -2.34
CA ARG A 164 -9.71 13.10 -1.52
C ARG A 164 -8.91 11.85 -1.16
N VAL A 165 -9.20 11.26 -0.01
CA VAL A 165 -8.58 10.02 0.49
C VAL A 165 -9.65 9.06 0.96
N TRP A 166 -9.47 7.78 0.66
CA TRP A 166 -10.32 6.70 1.14
C TRP A 166 -9.51 5.69 1.93
N ARG A 167 -10.10 5.17 3.00
CA ARG A 167 -9.62 4.02 3.75
C ARG A 167 -10.29 2.78 3.16
N TYR A 168 -9.51 1.84 2.73
CA TYR A 168 -10.00 0.57 2.21
C TYR A 168 -9.49 -0.57 3.07
N HIS A 169 -10.38 -1.43 3.57
CA HIS A 169 -9.99 -2.66 4.24
C HIS A 169 -9.73 -3.74 3.19
N LYS A 170 -8.53 -3.75 2.67
CA LYS A 170 -8.11 -4.73 1.68
C LYS A 170 -8.25 -6.15 2.22
N PRO A 171 -9.02 -7.04 1.58
CA PRO A 171 -9.05 -8.46 1.92
C PRO A 171 -7.77 -9.17 1.42
N PRO A 172 -7.41 -10.34 1.98
CA PRO A 172 -6.41 -11.21 1.39
C PRO A 172 -6.90 -11.71 0.02
N GLY A 173 -5.98 -12.19 -0.82
CA GLY A 173 -6.33 -12.73 -2.13
C GLY A 173 -6.59 -11.68 -3.22
N THR A 174 -6.21 -10.41 -2.99
CA THR A 174 -6.25 -9.34 -4.00
C THR A 174 -4.89 -8.68 -4.14
N ILE A 175 -4.57 -8.20 -5.35
CA ILE A 175 -3.28 -7.57 -5.66
C ILE A 175 -3.45 -6.06 -5.71
N THR A 176 -2.48 -5.34 -5.15
CA THR A 176 -2.42 -3.88 -5.22
C THR A 176 -1.74 -3.44 -6.52
N THR A 177 -2.43 -3.56 -7.63
CA THR A 177 -1.99 -3.11 -8.96
C THR A 177 -3.21 -2.74 -9.79
N ALA A 178 -3.04 -1.77 -10.68
CA ALA A 178 -4.11 -1.36 -11.61
C ALA A 178 -4.41 -2.42 -12.69
N ARG A 179 -3.42 -3.25 -13.04
CA ARG A 179 -3.60 -4.33 -14.03
C ARG A 179 -2.68 -5.50 -13.68
N ASP A 180 -3.21 -6.70 -13.70
CA ASP A 180 -2.43 -7.93 -13.50
C ASP A 180 -2.37 -8.76 -14.79
N PRO A 181 -1.17 -9.05 -15.34
CA PRO A 181 -1.03 -9.88 -16.53
C PRO A 181 -1.53 -11.33 -16.37
N LYS A 182 -1.63 -11.81 -15.12
CA LYS A 182 -2.09 -13.16 -14.79
C LYS A 182 -3.60 -13.24 -14.51
N GLY A 183 -4.33 -12.14 -14.67
CA GLY A 183 -5.78 -12.09 -14.47
C GLY A 183 -6.24 -12.31 -13.02
N ARG A 184 -5.34 -12.13 -12.03
CA ARG A 184 -5.73 -12.25 -10.63
C ARG A 184 -6.52 -11.01 -10.21
N PRO A 185 -7.50 -11.15 -9.28
CA PRO A 185 -8.30 -10.00 -8.84
C PRO A 185 -7.43 -8.92 -8.22
N THR A 186 -7.64 -7.68 -8.67
CA THR A 186 -6.97 -6.50 -8.16
C THR A 186 -7.83 -5.79 -7.11
N VAL A 187 -7.23 -4.87 -6.36
CA VAL A 187 -7.99 -4.02 -5.43
C VAL A 187 -8.96 -3.10 -6.19
N PHE A 188 -8.60 -2.69 -7.41
CA PHE A 188 -9.39 -1.76 -8.20
C PHE A 188 -10.63 -2.39 -8.84
N ASP A 189 -10.64 -3.72 -9.06
CA ASP A 189 -11.81 -4.46 -9.56
C ASP A 189 -12.97 -4.50 -8.53
N ARG A 190 -12.71 -4.10 -7.29
CA ARG A 190 -13.66 -4.11 -6.17
C ARG A 190 -14.11 -2.72 -5.74
N MET A 191 -13.75 -1.69 -6.50
CA MET A 191 -14.17 -0.33 -6.17
C MET A 191 -15.65 -0.14 -6.50
N PRO A 192 -16.41 0.58 -5.65
CA PRO A 192 -17.81 0.87 -5.91
C PRO A 192 -17.98 1.71 -7.18
N PRO A 193 -19.10 1.50 -7.91
CA PRO A 193 -19.42 2.34 -9.06
C PRO A 193 -19.58 3.81 -8.63
N GLY A 194 -19.19 4.74 -9.51
CA GLY A 194 -19.25 6.17 -9.25
C GLY A 194 -18.08 6.73 -8.43
N MET A 195 -17.15 5.89 -8.01
CA MET A 195 -15.92 6.34 -7.37
C MET A 195 -15.00 6.99 -8.42
N PRO A 196 -14.39 8.16 -8.15
CA PRO A 196 -13.43 8.74 -9.07
C PRO A 196 -12.23 7.83 -9.26
N ARG A 197 -11.46 8.09 -10.31
CA ARG A 197 -10.23 7.36 -10.54
C ARG A 197 -9.24 7.58 -9.38
N VAL A 198 -8.81 6.50 -8.73
CA VAL A 198 -7.90 6.55 -7.59
C VAL A 198 -6.61 5.77 -7.84
N VAL A 199 -5.59 6.11 -7.06
CA VAL A 199 -4.33 5.39 -6.94
C VAL A 199 -4.15 4.91 -5.50
N SER A 200 -3.45 3.79 -5.30
CA SER A 200 -3.14 3.32 -3.96
C SER A 200 -1.92 4.04 -3.38
N VAL A 201 -1.95 4.32 -2.10
CA VAL A 201 -0.79 4.78 -1.33
C VAL A 201 0.02 3.58 -0.88
N GLY A 202 1.09 3.31 -1.59
CA GLY A 202 1.88 2.10 -1.42
C GLY A 202 1.12 0.83 -1.82
N ARG A 203 1.62 -0.28 -1.32
CA ARG A 203 1.07 -1.60 -1.62
C ARG A 203 0.95 -2.44 -0.37
N LEU A 204 0.01 -3.38 -0.41
CA LEU A 204 -0.04 -4.53 0.48
C LEU A 204 0.13 -5.79 -0.37
N ASP A 205 0.86 -6.77 0.17
CA ASP A 205 1.04 -8.07 -0.48
C ASP A 205 -0.30 -8.78 -0.69
N TYR A 206 -0.31 -9.78 -1.57
CA TYR A 206 -1.47 -10.61 -1.88
C TYR A 206 -2.19 -11.18 -0.64
N ASN A 207 -1.40 -11.74 0.30
CA ASN A 207 -1.91 -12.34 1.54
C ASN A 207 -1.84 -11.38 2.75
N THR A 208 -1.67 -10.07 2.53
CA THR A 208 -1.72 -9.07 3.59
C THR A 208 -3.07 -8.36 3.54
N GLU A 209 -3.68 -8.19 4.71
CA GLU A 209 -4.98 -7.57 4.91
C GLU A 209 -4.85 -6.17 5.53
N GLY A 210 -5.99 -5.49 5.62
CA GLY A 210 -6.13 -4.29 6.44
C GLY A 210 -6.07 -3.00 5.66
N LEU A 211 -5.66 -1.95 6.32
CA LEU A 211 -5.73 -0.57 5.83
C LEU A 211 -4.88 -0.36 4.58
N LEU A 212 -5.52 -0.10 3.47
CA LEU A 212 -4.93 0.44 2.25
C LEU A 212 -5.54 1.82 2.00
N LEU A 213 -4.72 2.85 1.88
CA LEU A 213 -5.18 4.18 1.51
C LEU A 213 -5.25 4.29 0.00
N LEU A 214 -6.31 4.93 -0.48
CA LEU A 214 -6.54 5.28 -1.88
C LEU A 214 -6.73 6.79 -1.98
N THR A 215 -6.28 7.40 -3.05
CA THR A 215 -6.47 8.85 -3.29
C THR A 215 -6.61 9.13 -4.78
N ASN A 216 -7.33 10.20 -5.13
CA ASN A 216 -7.37 10.75 -6.48
C ASN A 216 -6.15 11.65 -6.78
N ASP A 217 -5.32 11.94 -5.78
CA ASP A 217 -4.15 12.80 -5.88
C ASP A 217 -2.83 12.02 -5.82
N GLY A 218 -2.14 11.93 -6.97
CA GLY A 218 -0.86 11.23 -7.07
C GLY A 218 0.30 11.93 -6.35
N GLU A 219 0.19 13.22 -6.02
CA GLU A 219 1.19 13.94 -5.24
C GLU A 219 1.05 13.59 -3.78
N LEU A 220 -0.19 13.56 -3.28
CA LEU A 220 -0.48 13.09 -1.93
C LEU A 220 -0.06 11.63 -1.75
N ALA A 221 -0.33 10.76 -2.74
CA ALA A 221 0.14 9.38 -2.69
C ALA A 221 1.66 9.32 -2.54
N ARG A 222 2.40 10.10 -3.35
CA ARG A 222 3.86 10.17 -3.26
C ARG A 222 4.33 10.73 -1.92
N TYR A 223 3.70 11.81 -1.42
CA TYR A 223 4.03 12.40 -0.12
C TYR A 223 3.92 11.36 1.01
N LEU A 224 2.85 10.60 1.02
CA LEU A 224 2.64 9.54 2.02
C LEU A 224 3.61 8.34 1.86
N GLU A 225 4.04 8.04 0.64
CA GLU A 225 4.96 6.92 0.38
C GLU A 225 6.42 7.24 0.69
N LEU A 226 6.84 8.51 0.60
CA LEU A 226 8.24 8.91 0.73
C LEU A 226 8.83 8.48 2.07
N PRO A 227 9.95 7.74 2.07
CA PRO A 227 10.59 7.26 3.30
C PRO A 227 11.01 8.38 4.24
N ARG A 228 11.36 9.57 3.70
CA ARG A 228 11.78 10.74 4.50
C ARG A 228 10.71 11.24 5.48
N ASN A 229 9.42 10.95 5.21
CA ASN A 229 8.32 11.37 6.06
C ASN A 229 8.05 10.40 7.21
N GLU A 230 8.77 9.29 7.25
CA GLU A 230 8.81 8.30 8.35
C GLU A 230 7.45 7.93 8.95
N TRP A 231 6.40 7.90 8.12
CA TRP A 231 5.06 7.55 8.57
C TRP A 231 5.05 6.20 9.28
N LEU A 232 4.52 6.17 10.50
CA LEU A 232 4.34 4.94 11.25
C LEU A 232 3.37 3.99 10.54
N ARG A 233 3.73 2.71 10.51
CA ARG A 233 2.88 1.64 10.00
C ARG A 233 2.76 0.60 11.10
N ARG A 234 1.54 0.43 11.62
CA ARG A 234 1.26 -0.59 12.62
C ARG A 234 0.53 -1.76 12.00
N TYR A 235 1.00 -2.95 12.37
CA TYR A 235 0.44 -4.22 11.93
C TYR A 235 0.06 -5.07 13.13
N ARG A 236 -1.06 -5.77 13.01
CA ARG A 236 -1.36 -6.92 13.86
C ARG A 236 -0.93 -8.18 13.11
N VAL A 237 -0.12 -8.99 13.76
CA VAL A 237 0.50 -10.17 13.16
C VAL A 237 0.17 -11.39 13.99
N GLN A 238 -0.54 -12.35 13.42
CA GLN A 238 -0.71 -13.66 14.04
C GLN A 238 0.47 -14.54 13.61
N VAL A 239 1.19 -15.06 14.58
CA VAL A 239 2.35 -15.90 14.37
C VAL A 239 2.19 -17.23 15.07
N ASN A 240 2.83 -18.28 14.54
CA ASN A 240 3.01 -19.56 15.18
C ASN A 240 4.49 -19.73 15.54
N GLY A 241 4.78 -20.19 16.74
CA GLY A 241 6.12 -20.45 17.25
C GLY A 241 6.38 -19.79 18.60
N HIS A 242 7.53 -20.09 19.19
CA HIS A 242 7.89 -19.59 20.53
C HIS A 242 8.26 -18.10 20.48
N VAL A 243 7.47 -17.29 21.17
CA VAL A 243 7.67 -15.83 21.30
C VAL A 243 8.36 -15.55 22.64
N GLY A 244 9.65 -15.17 22.60
CA GLY A 244 10.43 -14.83 23.79
C GLY A 244 10.81 -13.34 23.80
N PRO A 245 10.71 -12.63 24.95
CA PRO A 245 11.02 -11.20 25.05
C PRO A 245 12.42 -10.84 24.54
N LYS A 246 13.43 -11.66 24.88
CA LYS A 246 14.81 -11.45 24.42
C LYS A 246 14.93 -11.50 22.90
N LYS A 247 14.17 -12.39 22.27
CA LYS A 247 14.12 -12.59 20.82
C LYS A 247 13.48 -11.38 20.13
N LEU A 248 12.38 -10.86 20.67
CA LEU A 248 11.74 -9.66 20.15
C LEU A 248 12.62 -8.42 20.31
N ALA A 249 13.32 -8.30 21.45
CA ALA A 249 14.24 -7.19 21.70
C ALA A 249 15.44 -7.16 20.73
N SER A 250 15.85 -8.29 20.15
CA SER A 250 17.01 -8.37 19.24
C SER A 250 16.83 -7.55 17.96
N VAL A 251 15.61 -7.23 17.55
CA VAL A 251 15.31 -6.44 16.35
C VAL A 251 14.89 -4.99 16.66
N ALA A 252 14.80 -4.62 17.94
CA ALA A 252 14.32 -3.30 18.36
C ALA A 252 15.13 -2.14 17.78
N ASN A 253 16.45 -2.30 17.63
CA ASN A 253 17.35 -1.30 17.04
C ASN A 253 17.63 -1.52 15.56
N GLY A 254 16.82 -2.38 14.90
CA GLY A 254 17.03 -2.78 13.53
C GLY A 254 17.85 -4.07 13.40
N VAL A 255 17.85 -4.64 12.21
CA VAL A 255 18.49 -5.93 11.92
C VAL A 255 18.94 -6.01 10.48
N ILE A 256 19.99 -6.78 10.20
CA ILE A 256 20.42 -7.11 8.84
C ILE A 256 20.03 -8.55 8.54
N ILE A 257 19.19 -8.76 7.52
CA ILE A 257 18.72 -10.07 7.09
C ILE A 257 19.07 -10.25 5.62
N SER A 258 19.85 -11.27 5.29
CA SER A 258 20.27 -11.56 3.90
C SER A 258 20.84 -10.34 3.17
N GLY A 259 21.66 -9.54 3.85
CA GLY A 259 22.29 -8.34 3.29
C GLY A 259 21.38 -7.09 3.23
N VAL A 260 20.10 -7.21 3.58
CA VAL A 260 19.17 -6.08 3.65
C VAL A 260 19.11 -5.55 5.08
N ARG A 261 19.43 -4.28 5.26
CA ARG A 261 19.30 -3.59 6.55
C ARG A 261 17.85 -3.15 6.75
N TYR A 262 17.23 -3.57 7.85
CA TYR A 262 15.93 -3.12 8.34
C TYR A 262 16.13 -2.15 9.51
N GLY A 263 15.30 -1.11 9.55
CA GLY A 263 15.30 -0.11 10.61
C GLY A 263 14.75 -0.63 11.94
N PRO A 264 14.65 0.23 12.95
CA PRO A 264 14.09 -0.10 14.25
C PRO A 264 12.65 -0.63 14.16
N VAL A 265 12.34 -1.69 14.89
CA VAL A 265 11.04 -2.34 14.90
C VAL A 265 10.54 -2.47 16.34
N LYS A 266 9.37 -1.90 16.63
CA LYS A 266 8.69 -2.09 17.91
C LYS A 266 7.76 -3.29 17.79
N ILE A 267 7.93 -4.30 18.64
CA ILE A 267 7.08 -5.49 18.69
C ILE A 267 6.56 -5.65 20.12
N GLU A 268 5.24 -5.76 20.26
CA GLU A 268 4.53 -5.96 21.51
C GLU A 268 3.64 -7.20 21.40
N ILE A 269 3.56 -8.00 22.45
CA ILE A 269 2.67 -9.16 22.51
C ILE A 269 1.29 -8.64 22.92
N GLU A 270 0.24 -9.01 22.17
CA GLU A 270 -1.15 -8.71 22.55
C GLU A 270 -1.62 -9.77 23.55
N GLU A 271 -1.84 -9.37 24.80
CA GLU A 271 -2.30 -10.26 25.86
C GLU A 271 -3.72 -10.79 25.61
N GLY A 272 -3.99 -11.99 26.11
CA GLY A 272 -5.33 -12.60 26.14
C GLY A 272 -5.87 -13.07 24.78
N LYS A 273 -5.03 -13.14 23.75
CA LYS A 273 -5.40 -13.61 22.40
C LYS A 273 -4.56 -14.79 21.92
N ASP A 274 -3.94 -15.48 22.86
CA ASP A 274 -3.13 -16.65 22.55
C ASP A 274 -4.00 -17.90 22.43
N ASP A 275 -3.79 -18.64 21.34
CA ASP A 275 -4.42 -19.94 21.07
C ASP A 275 -3.29 -20.98 20.99
N GLY A 276 -2.86 -21.45 22.16
CA GLY A 276 -1.77 -22.40 22.29
C GLY A 276 -0.44 -21.90 21.73
N ALA A 277 -0.02 -22.42 20.58
CA ALA A 277 1.23 -22.02 19.92
C ALA A 277 1.08 -20.76 19.03
N ASN A 278 -0.11 -20.17 18.95
CA ASN A 278 -0.37 -19.00 18.13
C ASN A 278 -0.47 -17.75 19.01
N HIS A 279 0.29 -16.72 18.63
CA HIS A 279 0.35 -15.46 19.35
C HIS A 279 -0.02 -14.30 18.43
N TRP A 280 -0.66 -13.28 19.00
CA TRP A 280 -0.87 -12.01 18.31
C TRP A 280 0.19 -11.00 18.75
N LEU A 281 0.80 -10.36 17.76
CA LEU A 281 1.82 -9.33 17.95
C LEU A 281 1.35 -8.02 17.33
N SER A 282 1.59 -6.90 18.02
CA SER A 282 1.55 -5.55 17.46
C SER A 282 2.94 -5.18 16.98
N VAL A 283 3.10 -4.93 15.68
CA VAL A 283 4.39 -4.62 15.06
C VAL A 283 4.33 -3.23 14.44
N THR A 284 5.20 -2.33 14.89
CA THR A 284 5.27 -0.94 14.38
C THR A 284 6.61 -0.70 13.70
N ILE A 285 6.57 -0.18 12.47
CA ILE A 285 7.73 0.18 11.65
C ILE A 285 7.56 1.57 11.05
N ARG A 286 8.67 2.24 10.67
CA ARG A 286 8.66 3.55 10.01
C ARG A 286 8.97 3.47 8.51
N GLU A 287 9.47 2.37 8.06
CA GLU A 287 9.78 2.10 6.67
C GLU A 287 8.79 1.08 6.05
N GLY A 288 8.94 0.76 4.78
CA GLY A 288 8.02 -0.16 4.09
C GLY A 288 8.78 -0.94 3.03
N LYS A 289 9.87 -1.58 3.40
CA LYS A 289 10.64 -2.46 2.52
C LYS A 289 9.82 -3.67 2.10
N ASN A 290 10.21 -4.27 1.00
CA ASN A 290 9.49 -5.43 0.47
C ASN A 290 9.38 -6.54 1.53
N ARG A 291 8.16 -6.93 1.86
CA ARG A 291 7.81 -8.00 2.82
C ARG A 291 8.51 -7.88 4.19
N GLU A 292 8.80 -6.66 4.60
CA GLU A 292 9.62 -6.35 5.77
C GLU A 292 9.17 -7.10 7.04
N VAL A 293 7.91 -6.93 7.45
CA VAL A 293 7.38 -7.60 8.64
C VAL A 293 7.49 -9.13 8.53
N ARG A 294 7.20 -9.71 7.35
CA ARG A 294 7.31 -11.16 7.16
C ARG A 294 8.75 -11.66 7.24
N ASN A 295 9.69 -10.89 6.67
CA ASN A 295 11.11 -11.24 6.71
C ASN A 295 11.65 -11.18 8.14
N ILE A 296 11.26 -10.16 8.91
CA ILE A 296 11.65 -10.01 10.32
C ILE A 296 11.06 -11.16 11.16
N MET A 297 9.77 -11.49 10.99
CA MET A 297 9.16 -12.62 11.72
C MET A 297 9.86 -13.94 11.38
N THR A 298 10.16 -14.17 10.10
CA THR A 298 10.91 -15.38 9.67
C THR A 298 12.31 -15.42 10.27
N HIS A 299 13.03 -14.31 10.35
CA HIS A 299 14.33 -14.19 11.00
C HIS A 299 14.23 -14.53 12.50
N LEU A 300 13.15 -14.10 13.15
CA LEU A 300 12.83 -14.49 14.53
C LEU A 300 12.36 -15.95 14.67
N GLY A 301 12.34 -16.74 13.58
CA GLY A 301 11.85 -18.13 13.57
C GLY A 301 10.35 -18.25 13.86
N LEU A 302 9.57 -17.23 13.53
CA LEU A 302 8.13 -17.19 13.69
C LEU A 302 7.43 -17.33 12.33
N LYS A 303 6.45 -18.23 12.23
CA LYS A 303 5.64 -18.42 11.04
C LYS A 303 4.46 -17.45 11.04
N VAL A 304 4.39 -16.53 10.09
CA VAL A 304 3.27 -15.59 9.97
C VAL A 304 2.05 -16.31 9.39
N LEU A 305 1.00 -16.40 10.17
CA LEU A 305 -0.30 -16.96 9.78
C LEU A 305 -1.20 -15.88 9.18
N ARG A 306 -1.27 -14.71 9.84
CA ARG A 306 -2.09 -13.58 9.40
C ARG A 306 -1.33 -12.27 9.60
N LEU A 307 -1.48 -11.33 8.66
CA LEU A 307 -0.85 -10.02 8.70
C LEU A 307 -1.86 -8.95 8.30
N VAL A 308 -2.18 -8.06 9.23
CA VAL A 308 -3.21 -7.02 9.05
C VAL A 308 -2.58 -5.67 9.34
N ARG A 309 -2.53 -4.76 8.36
CA ARG A 309 -2.14 -3.38 8.62
C ARG A 309 -3.29 -2.62 9.26
N VAL A 310 -3.11 -2.13 10.47
CA VAL A 310 -4.16 -1.43 11.24
C VAL A 310 -4.00 0.08 11.22
N GLU A 311 -2.77 0.60 11.02
CA GLU A 311 -2.52 2.03 10.95
C GLU A 311 -1.49 2.37 9.87
N TYR A 312 -1.64 3.54 9.28
CA TYR A 312 -0.71 4.16 8.35
C TYR A 312 -0.69 5.67 8.57
N GLY A 313 0.39 6.19 9.17
CA GLY A 313 0.46 7.58 9.60
C GLY A 313 -0.72 7.95 10.49
N PRO A 314 -1.45 9.02 10.17
CA PRO A 314 -2.59 9.47 10.96
C PRO A 314 -3.89 8.67 10.71
N PHE A 315 -3.87 7.70 9.81
CA PHE A 315 -5.06 6.95 9.43
C PHE A 315 -5.09 5.59 10.12
N SER A 316 -6.23 5.24 10.69
CA SER A 316 -6.48 3.93 11.32
C SER A 316 -7.52 3.13 10.56
N LEU A 317 -7.43 1.81 10.63
CA LEU A 317 -8.43 0.89 10.08
C LEU A 317 -9.77 1.00 10.83
N GLY A 318 -9.69 1.15 12.17
CA GLY A 318 -10.87 1.19 13.04
C GLY A 318 -11.77 -0.03 12.86
N TRP A 319 -13.07 0.22 12.80
CA TRP A 319 -14.10 -0.81 12.65
C TRP A 319 -14.50 -1.06 11.18
N LEU A 320 -13.73 -0.54 10.21
CA LEU A 320 -14.04 -0.71 8.80
C LEU A 320 -14.09 -2.21 8.45
N ALA A 321 -15.23 -2.68 7.95
CA ALA A 321 -15.43 -4.07 7.62
C ALA A 321 -14.51 -4.52 6.48
N ARG A 322 -14.15 -5.81 6.43
CA ARG A 322 -13.30 -6.36 5.37
C ARG A 322 -13.95 -6.18 3.99
N GLY A 323 -13.20 -5.60 3.05
CA GLY A 323 -13.68 -5.28 1.71
C GLY A 323 -14.44 -3.96 1.61
N SER A 324 -14.72 -3.29 2.72
CA SER A 324 -15.38 -1.98 2.72
C SER A 324 -14.39 -0.84 2.46
N ILE A 325 -14.93 0.23 1.89
CA ILE A 325 -14.23 1.47 1.61
C ILE A 325 -15.01 2.63 2.23
N GLU A 326 -14.29 3.60 2.79
CA GLU A 326 -14.86 4.78 3.43
C GLU A 326 -14.00 5.99 3.13
N GLU A 327 -14.62 7.08 2.75
CA GLU A 327 -13.93 8.34 2.50
C GLU A 327 -13.55 9.02 3.81
N VAL A 328 -12.33 9.55 3.85
CA VAL A 328 -11.87 10.38 4.98
C VAL A 328 -12.49 11.77 4.84
N PRO A 329 -13.24 12.24 5.86
CA PRO A 329 -13.84 13.57 5.79
C PRO A 329 -12.79 14.66 5.50
N PRO A 330 -13.07 15.64 4.63
CA PRO A 330 -12.11 16.68 4.24
C PRO A 330 -11.49 17.41 5.44
N ARG A 331 -12.29 17.74 6.46
CA ARG A 331 -11.79 18.38 7.70
C ARG A 331 -10.74 17.53 8.41
N VAL A 332 -10.96 16.21 8.49
CA VAL A 332 -10.00 15.27 9.10
C VAL A 332 -8.74 15.17 8.25
N LEU A 333 -8.90 15.09 6.93
CA LEU A 333 -7.81 15.02 6.00
C LEU A 333 -6.88 16.24 6.11
N HIS A 334 -7.44 17.45 6.04
CA HIS A 334 -6.68 18.70 6.17
C HIS A 334 -5.99 18.83 7.54
N LYS A 335 -6.66 18.44 8.62
CA LYS A 335 -6.07 18.44 9.97
C LYS A 335 -4.89 17.47 10.06
N SER A 336 -5.03 16.27 9.50
CA SER A 336 -4.05 15.18 9.57
C SER A 336 -2.83 15.40 8.68
N LEU A 337 -2.97 16.15 7.58
CA LEU A 337 -1.94 16.38 6.57
C LEU A 337 -1.71 17.88 6.32
N ARG A 338 -1.74 18.67 7.40
CA ARG A 338 -1.63 20.14 7.34
C ARG A 338 -0.39 20.61 6.55
N GLU A 339 0.74 19.97 6.75
CA GLU A 339 2.00 20.34 6.07
C GLU A 339 1.89 20.15 4.55
N PHE A 340 1.34 19.02 4.10
CA PHE A 340 1.12 18.76 2.67
C PHE A 340 0.24 19.84 2.02
N PHE A 341 -0.88 20.20 2.65
CA PHE A 341 -1.79 21.19 2.09
C PHE A 341 -1.20 22.61 2.12
N ARG A 342 -0.38 22.93 3.13
CA ARG A 342 0.34 24.22 3.18
C ARG A 342 1.34 24.31 2.03
N GLU A 343 2.21 23.29 1.84
CA GLU A 343 3.19 23.25 0.76
C GLU A 343 2.52 23.36 -0.62
N LYS A 344 1.34 22.74 -0.77
CA LYS A 344 0.57 22.78 -2.01
C LYS A 344 -0.08 24.15 -2.28
N SER A 345 -0.42 24.92 -1.25
CA SER A 345 -0.97 26.27 -1.39
C SER A 345 0.08 27.34 -1.70
N GLU A 346 1.36 27.05 -1.44
CA GLU A 346 2.49 27.93 -1.67
C GLU A 346 3.12 27.72 -3.07
N GLN A 347 2.70 26.70 -3.83
CA GLN A 347 3.13 26.39 -5.21
C GLN A 347 2.23 27.03 -6.25
#